data_479babc1703e1bf3bfe1d4ce7b14ffc7
#
_entry.id   479babc1703e1bf3bfe1d4ce7b14ffc7
#
_cell.length_a   1.000
_cell.length_b   1.000
_cell.length_c   1.000
_cell.angle_alpha   90.00
_cell.angle_beta   90.00
_cell.angle_gamma   90.00
#
_symmetry.space_group_name_H-M   'P 1'
#
loop_
_entity.id
_entity.type
_entity.pdbx_description
1 polymer ?
#
loop_
_entity_poly.entity_id
_entity_poly.type
_entity_poly.pdbx_seq_one_letter_code
_entity_poly.pdbx_strand_id
1 'polypeptide(L)'
;MSRHRVMFYVQHLLGIGHQRRGATLTRAMAAAGLDVGFVSGGHEIPNLDLGGARLMQLPATRAVDLYFKKLVDENERPIDDAWRNRRRDILLEYWRDFQPDVLVFELFPFGRRQMRFELLPLLDAAHALPNRPVVVCSVRDILVAPPKPERELEMLERVNRYFDHVLVHGDPNLIPFSRTFPHADEIADKLRYTGYVVDASGQRGGPGDPGWDEVVVSAGGGAVGSQLLRAAMQARADTRLKDRTWRVLVGVKVEAEEFEAMRRDAPDGVIVERARGDFTSLLMNCALSISQAGYNTVMEAMRAGCRAVVVPYAGGLETEQTLRAELLAERGVLQTVPESDITPENIAAAVERAMDGAPASAAGIRCDGAAETARLVAAWAADGAGA
;
A
#
# COMPACT_ATOMS: atom_id res chain seq x y z
N MET A 1 -15.06 -19.50 -24.26
CA MET A 1 -15.70 -19.16 -22.97
C MET A 1 -15.50 -17.68 -22.74
N SER A 2 -16.55 -16.94 -22.38
CA SER A 2 -16.42 -15.53 -21.98
C SER A 2 -15.57 -15.45 -20.70
N ARG A 3 -14.66 -14.49 -20.63
CA ARG A 3 -13.88 -14.26 -19.42
C ARG A 3 -14.80 -13.70 -18.33
N HIS A 4 -14.62 -14.14 -17.07
CA HIS A 4 -15.31 -13.53 -15.95
C HIS A 4 -14.85 -12.08 -15.75
N ARG A 5 -15.79 -11.20 -15.43
CA ARG A 5 -15.58 -9.75 -15.36
C ARG A 5 -15.50 -9.28 -13.91
N VAL A 6 -14.46 -8.53 -13.60
CA VAL A 6 -14.22 -7.95 -12.28
C VAL A 6 -14.15 -6.45 -12.37
N MET A 7 -15.01 -5.73 -11.67
CA MET A 7 -14.94 -4.28 -11.57
C MET A 7 -14.30 -3.88 -10.23
N PHE A 8 -13.14 -3.23 -10.28
CA PHE A 8 -12.37 -2.86 -9.10
C PHE A 8 -12.36 -1.35 -8.90
N TYR A 9 -13.08 -0.88 -7.89
CA TYR A 9 -13.15 0.54 -7.53
C TYR A 9 -12.02 0.93 -6.59
N VAL A 10 -11.20 1.91 -6.98
CA VAL A 10 -10.08 2.43 -6.20
C VAL A 10 -10.13 3.95 -6.11
N GLN A 11 -10.30 4.48 -4.90
CA GLN A 11 -10.22 5.91 -4.62
C GLN A 11 -8.98 6.23 -3.78
N HIS A 12 -8.05 7.02 -4.33
CA HIS A 12 -7.02 7.68 -3.53
C HIS A 12 -7.40 9.15 -3.30
N LEU A 13 -7.01 9.70 -2.15
CA LEU A 13 -7.37 11.07 -1.76
C LEU A 13 -6.15 11.96 -1.51
N LEU A 14 -5.03 11.39 -1.01
CA LEU A 14 -3.77 12.08 -0.77
C LEU A 14 -2.59 11.32 -1.37
N GLY A 15 -2.27 10.16 -0.81
CA GLY A 15 -1.15 9.32 -1.29
C GLY A 15 -1.60 8.32 -2.36
N ILE A 16 -0.66 7.88 -3.21
CA ILE A 16 -0.91 6.95 -4.32
C ILE A 16 -0.81 5.48 -3.93
N GLY A 17 -0.58 5.15 -2.64
CA GLY A 17 -0.36 3.77 -2.17
C GLY A 17 -1.53 2.82 -2.49
N HIS A 18 -2.78 3.29 -2.35
CA HIS A 18 -3.97 2.51 -2.71
C HIS A 18 -4.05 2.22 -4.22
N GLN A 19 -3.67 3.20 -5.07
CA GLN A 19 -3.64 3.00 -6.51
C GLN A 19 -2.56 1.98 -6.92
N ARG A 20 -1.35 2.08 -6.36
CA ARG A 20 -0.27 1.12 -6.64
C ARG A 20 -0.66 -0.30 -6.22
N ARG A 21 -1.23 -0.47 -5.02
CA ARG A 21 -1.72 -1.78 -4.58
C ARG A 21 -2.85 -2.28 -5.47
N GLY A 22 -3.83 -1.42 -5.78
CA GLY A 22 -4.92 -1.75 -6.70
C GLY A 22 -4.41 -2.18 -8.07
N ALA A 23 -3.40 -1.49 -8.63
CA ALA A 23 -2.78 -1.87 -9.89
C ALA A 23 -2.09 -3.24 -9.81
N THR A 24 -1.37 -3.52 -8.70
CA THR A 24 -0.73 -4.84 -8.48
C THR A 24 -1.77 -5.97 -8.42
N LEU A 25 -2.88 -5.77 -7.71
CA LEU A 25 -3.99 -6.72 -7.67
C LEU A 25 -4.64 -6.89 -9.04
N THR A 26 -4.84 -5.80 -9.77
CA THR A 26 -5.42 -5.79 -11.12
C THR A 26 -4.57 -6.58 -12.10
N ARG A 27 -3.23 -6.37 -12.10
CA ARG A 27 -2.30 -7.15 -12.92
C ARG A 27 -2.39 -8.65 -12.64
N ALA A 28 -2.44 -9.02 -11.35
CA ALA A 28 -2.55 -10.42 -10.96
C ALA A 28 -3.88 -11.05 -11.43
N MET A 29 -4.99 -10.34 -11.28
CA MET A 29 -6.31 -10.80 -11.76
C MET A 29 -6.34 -10.91 -13.29
N ALA A 30 -5.79 -9.93 -14.02
CA ALA A 30 -5.70 -9.99 -15.48
C ALA A 30 -4.82 -11.16 -15.95
N ALA A 31 -3.68 -11.39 -15.30
CA ALA A 31 -2.79 -12.51 -15.57
C ALA A 31 -3.45 -13.88 -15.29
N ALA A 32 -4.39 -13.94 -14.34
CA ALA A 32 -5.22 -15.12 -14.07
C ALA A 32 -6.37 -15.30 -15.09
N GLY A 33 -6.46 -14.46 -16.11
CA GLY A 33 -7.43 -14.59 -17.21
C GLY A 33 -8.76 -13.87 -16.99
N LEU A 34 -8.89 -13.05 -15.94
CA LEU A 34 -10.07 -12.24 -15.69
C LEU A 34 -10.09 -10.99 -16.60
N ASP A 35 -11.28 -10.56 -17.00
CA ASP A 35 -11.49 -9.25 -17.64
C ASP A 35 -11.70 -8.20 -16.54
N VAL A 36 -10.73 -7.31 -16.35
CA VAL A 36 -10.74 -6.38 -15.22
C VAL A 36 -11.01 -4.94 -15.69
N GLY A 37 -12.06 -4.34 -15.14
CA GLY A 37 -12.32 -2.91 -15.22
C GLY A 37 -11.82 -2.20 -13.96
N PHE A 38 -10.76 -1.40 -14.07
CA PHE A 38 -10.18 -0.63 -12.98
C PHE A 38 -10.81 0.76 -12.91
N VAL A 39 -11.69 0.99 -11.94
CA VAL A 39 -12.34 2.28 -11.73
C VAL A 39 -11.46 3.17 -10.87
N SER A 40 -10.86 4.19 -11.47
CA SER A 40 -10.01 5.16 -10.80
C SER A 40 -10.81 6.41 -10.39
N GLY A 41 -10.83 6.71 -9.10
CA GLY A 41 -11.58 7.85 -8.56
C GLY A 41 -10.75 9.10 -8.27
N GLY A 42 -9.44 9.00 -8.24
CA GLY A 42 -8.52 10.11 -8.03
C GLY A 42 -7.90 10.64 -9.33
N HIS A 43 -6.95 11.56 -9.20
CA HIS A 43 -6.19 12.05 -10.37
C HIS A 43 -5.44 10.90 -11.05
N GLU A 44 -5.27 11.02 -12.35
CA GLU A 44 -4.51 10.06 -13.15
C GLU A 44 -3.06 9.96 -12.67
N ILE A 45 -2.57 8.73 -12.59
CA ILE A 45 -1.17 8.45 -12.25
C ILE A 45 -0.46 8.06 -13.55
N PRO A 46 0.50 8.87 -14.01
CA PRO A 46 1.26 8.56 -15.21
C PRO A 46 1.92 7.18 -15.13
N ASN A 47 1.84 6.43 -16.22
CA ASN A 47 2.48 5.11 -16.36
C ASN A 47 2.06 4.07 -15.32
N LEU A 48 0.85 4.15 -14.78
CA LEU A 48 0.31 3.11 -13.91
C LEU A 48 0.03 1.85 -14.74
N ASP A 49 0.84 0.82 -14.56
CA ASP A 49 0.67 -0.45 -15.26
C ASP A 49 -0.49 -1.26 -14.65
N LEU A 50 -1.51 -1.52 -15.46
CA LEU A 50 -2.71 -2.29 -15.10
C LEU A 50 -2.74 -3.69 -15.74
N GLY A 51 -1.66 -4.14 -16.40
CA GLY A 51 -1.58 -5.47 -17.02
C GLY A 51 -2.60 -5.70 -18.14
N GLY A 52 -2.98 -4.66 -18.87
CA GLY A 52 -3.97 -4.73 -19.94
C GLY A 52 -5.42 -4.63 -19.49
N ALA A 53 -5.70 -4.38 -18.22
CA ALA A 53 -7.05 -4.11 -17.72
C ALA A 53 -7.58 -2.76 -18.25
N ARG A 54 -8.91 -2.65 -18.35
CA ARG A 54 -9.56 -1.41 -18.81
C ARG A 54 -9.55 -0.35 -17.71
N LEU A 55 -8.92 0.80 -17.96
CA LEU A 55 -9.07 1.97 -17.08
C LEU A 55 -10.43 2.64 -17.29
N MET A 56 -11.17 2.83 -16.21
CA MET A 56 -12.44 3.55 -16.13
C MET A 56 -12.25 4.77 -15.22
N GLN A 57 -11.90 5.91 -15.81
CA GLN A 57 -11.59 7.13 -15.05
C GLN A 57 -12.85 7.88 -14.69
N LEU A 58 -13.11 8.06 -13.40
CA LEU A 58 -14.15 8.96 -12.88
C LEU A 58 -13.65 10.41 -12.84
N PRO A 59 -14.54 11.41 -12.81
CA PRO A 59 -14.17 12.78 -12.46
C PRO A 59 -13.33 12.78 -11.20
N ALA A 60 -12.08 13.27 -11.30
CA ALA A 60 -11.09 13.10 -10.24
C ALA A 60 -11.42 13.93 -9.00
N THR A 61 -11.17 13.39 -7.81
CA THR A 61 -11.23 14.16 -6.57
C THR A 61 -10.05 13.81 -5.66
N ARG A 62 -9.61 14.80 -4.87
CA ARG A 62 -8.59 14.67 -3.86
C ARG A 62 -8.98 15.41 -2.57
N ALA A 63 -8.35 15.04 -1.47
CA ALA A 63 -8.44 15.81 -0.23
C ALA A 63 -7.39 16.93 -0.22
N VAL A 64 -7.73 18.05 0.37
CA VAL A 64 -6.81 19.18 0.59
C VAL A 64 -6.33 19.25 2.04
N ASP A 65 -6.83 18.37 2.91
CA ASP A 65 -6.46 18.28 4.31
C ASP A 65 -6.24 16.83 4.75
N LEU A 66 -5.43 16.64 5.78
CA LEU A 66 -5.08 15.31 6.34
C LEU A 66 -6.27 14.59 7.00
N TYR A 67 -7.36 15.32 7.31
CA TYR A 67 -8.56 14.76 7.93
C TYR A 67 -9.61 14.35 6.90
N PHE A 68 -9.34 14.54 5.59
CA PHE A 68 -10.25 14.22 4.49
C PHE A 68 -11.61 14.91 4.57
N LYS A 69 -11.67 16.08 5.22
CA LYS A 69 -12.92 16.83 5.42
C LYS A 69 -13.30 17.66 4.20
N LYS A 70 -12.30 18.18 3.48
CA LYS A 70 -12.47 19.02 2.31
C LYS A 70 -11.98 18.28 1.08
N LEU A 71 -12.90 18.04 0.14
CA LEU A 71 -12.61 17.45 -1.15
C LEU A 71 -12.75 18.51 -2.24
N VAL A 72 -11.86 18.44 -3.22
CA VAL A 72 -11.89 19.28 -4.42
C VAL A 72 -11.98 18.42 -5.67
N ASP A 73 -12.54 18.99 -6.73
CA ASP A 73 -12.63 18.38 -8.05
C ASP A 73 -11.31 18.49 -8.83
N GLU A 74 -11.34 18.07 -10.09
CA GLU A 74 -10.24 18.14 -11.04
C GLU A 74 -9.73 19.57 -11.32
N ASN A 75 -10.54 20.60 -10.99
CA ASN A 75 -10.22 22.02 -11.17
C ASN A 75 -9.92 22.74 -9.84
N GLU A 76 -9.61 21.99 -8.77
CA GLU A 76 -9.32 22.50 -7.44
C GLU A 76 -10.50 23.24 -6.77
N ARG A 77 -11.74 23.01 -7.20
CA ARG A 77 -12.95 23.61 -6.64
C ARG A 77 -13.57 22.65 -5.64
N PRO A 78 -14.16 23.15 -4.53
CA PRO A 78 -14.91 22.29 -3.61
C PRO A 78 -16.01 21.53 -4.36
N ILE A 79 -16.11 20.21 -4.11
CA ILE A 79 -17.14 19.39 -4.75
C ILE A 79 -18.54 19.76 -4.24
N ASP A 80 -19.47 19.99 -5.15
CA ASP A 80 -20.89 20.25 -4.87
C ASP A 80 -21.78 19.03 -5.18
N ASP A 81 -23.08 19.17 -4.97
CA ASP A 81 -24.04 18.11 -5.21
C ASP A 81 -24.24 17.81 -6.71
N ALA A 82 -24.08 18.78 -7.58
CA ALA A 82 -24.14 18.58 -9.02
C ALA A 82 -22.96 17.73 -9.50
N TRP A 83 -21.77 18.02 -9.00
CA TRP A 83 -20.57 17.22 -9.27
C TRP A 83 -20.71 15.78 -8.72
N ARG A 84 -21.21 15.62 -7.48
CA ARG A 84 -21.46 14.31 -6.87
C ARG A 84 -22.45 13.48 -7.68
N ASN A 85 -23.55 14.07 -8.10
CA ASN A 85 -24.56 13.40 -8.92
C ASN A 85 -23.99 12.95 -10.26
N ARG A 86 -23.29 13.84 -10.99
CA ARG A 86 -22.62 13.51 -12.25
C ARG A 86 -21.67 12.33 -12.08
N ARG A 87 -20.83 12.36 -11.06
CA ARG A 87 -19.84 11.30 -10.83
C ARG A 87 -20.48 9.97 -10.46
N ARG A 88 -21.51 9.98 -9.60
CA ARG A 88 -22.31 8.79 -9.27
C ARG A 88 -22.94 8.19 -10.54
N ASP A 89 -23.52 9.01 -11.39
CA ASP A 89 -24.22 8.57 -12.60
C ASP A 89 -23.25 7.93 -13.60
N ILE A 90 -22.04 8.48 -13.76
CA ILE A 90 -20.94 7.87 -14.55
C ILE A 90 -20.52 6.51 -13.96
N LEU A 91 -20.38 6.39 -12.62
CA LEU A 91 -20.03 5.13 -11.99
C LEU A 91 -21.12 4.06 -12.25
N LEU A 92 -22.39 4.44 -12.15
CA LEU A 92 -23.51 3.55 -12.44
C LEU A 92 -23.60 3.18 -13.92
N GLU A 93 -23.21 4.07 -14.84
CA GLU A 93 -23.10 3.79 -16.28
C GLU A 93 -21.98 2.76 -16.51
N TYR A 94 -20.77 2.96 -15.98
CA TYR A 94 -19.68 2.00 -16.08
C TYR A 94 -20.09 0.62 -15.59
N TRP A 95 -20.79 0.54 -14.45
CA TRP A 95 -21.26 -0.72 -13.90
C TRP A 95 -22.29 -1.41 -14.82
N ARG A 96 -23.26 -0.67 -15.36
CA ARG A 96 -24.28 -1.25 -16.26
C ARG A 96 -23.68 -1.74 -17.57
N ASP A 97 -22.73 -1.01 -18.13
CA ASP A 97 -22.05 -1.36 -19.38
C ASP A 97 -21.09 -2.55 -19.20
N PHE A 98 -20.38 -2.55 -18.10
CA PHE A 98 -19.36 -3.59 -17.84
C PHE A 98 -19.99 -4.89 -17.33
N GLN A 99 -21.10 -4.85 -16.59
CA GLN A 99 -21.81 -6.01 -16.03
C GLN A 99 -20.87 -7.01 -15.33
N PRO A 100 -20.20 -6.63 -14.23
CA PRO A 100 -19.23 -7.49 -13.57
C PRO A 100 -19.87 -8.67 -12.85
N ASP A 101 -19.16 -9.81 -12.83
CA ASP A 101 -19.46 -10.96 -11.99
C ASP A 101 -19.01 -10.74 -10.54
N VAL A 102 -17.96 -9.90 -10.35
CA VAL A 102 -17.44 -9.54 -9.04
C VAL A 102 -17.20 -8.04 -8.97
N LEU A 103 -17.69 -7.41 -7.88
CA LEU A 103 -17.39 -6.01 -7.52
C LEU A 103 -16.39 -5.98 -6.38
N VAL A 104 -15.23 -5.36 -6.59
CA VAL A 104 -14.20 -5.16 -5.56
C VAL A 104 -14.09 -3.68 -5.19
N PHE A 105 -14.09 -3.39 -3.89
CA PHE A 105 -13.95 -2.03 -3.37
C PHE A 105 -12.70 -1.90 -2.52
N GLU A 106 -11.81 -1.00 -2.91
CA GLU A 106 -10.63 -0.69 -2.12
C GLU A 106 -11.01 0.13 -0.88
N LEU A 107 -10.79 -0.47 0.30
CA LEU A 107 -10.96 0.09 1.63
C LEU A 107 -12.42 0.34 2.07
N PHE A 108 -13.41 0.48 1.19
CA PHE A 108 -14.81 0.66 1.61
C PHE A 108 -15.41 -0.68 2.05
N PRO A 109 -16.10 -0.75 3.21
CA PRO A 109 -16.62 0.34 4.04
C PRO A 109 -15.72 0.79 5.21
N PHE A 110 -14.54 0.18 5.42
CA PHE A 110 -13.62 0.52 6.51
C PHE A 110 -12.97 1.90 6.36
N GLY A 111 -13.07 2.51 5.21
CA GLY A 111 -12.66 3.88 4.91
C GLY A 111 -13.49 4.46 3.78
N ARG A 112 -13.02 5.57 3.19
CA ARG A 112 -13.67 6.24 2.04
C ARG A 112 -15.12 6.64 2.30
N ARG A 113 -15.46 6.96 3.55
CA ARG A 113 -16.80 7.37 3.99
C ARG A 113 -17.36 8.55 3.17
N GLN A 114 -16.50 9.41 2.67
CA GLN A 114 -16.87 10.54 1.83
C GLN A 114 -17.46 10.12 0.48
N MET A 115 -17.11 8.91 -0.01
CA MET A 115 -17.58 8.38 -1.30
C MET A 115 -18.94 7.67 -1.22
N ARG A 116 -19.63 7.70 -0.07
CA ARG A 116 -20.93 7.04 0.11
C ARG A 116 -21.99 7.49 -0.88
N PHE A 117 -21.90 8.74 -1.34
CA PHE A 117 -22.86 9.29 -2.30
C PHE A 117 -22.90 8.55 -3.64
N GLU A 118 -21.81 7.85 -4.00
CA GLU A 118 -21.70 7.04 -5.21
C GLU A 118 -21.66 5.53 -4.91
N LEU A 119 -21.01 5.10 -3.81
CA LEU A 119 -20.83 3.69 -3.52
C LEU A 119 -22.09 3.02 -2.97
N LEU A 120 -22.88 3.68 -2.13
CA LEU A 120 -24.13 3.10 -1.63
C LEU A 120 -25.16 2.91 -2.75
N PRO A 121 -25.42 3.88 -3.66
CA PRO A 121 -26.27 3.65 -4.82
C PRO A 121 -25.82 2.51 -5.74
N LEU A 122 -24.51 2.33 -5.93
CA LEU A 122 -23.98 1.20 -6.70
C LEU A 122 -24.25 -0.13 -5.99
N LEU A 123 -23.99 -0.21 -4.69
CA LEU A 123 -24.26 -1.40 -3.89
C LEU A 123 -25.75 -1.77 -3.83
N ASP A 124 -26.62 -0.76 -3.62
CA ASP A 124 -28.09 -0.97 -3.66
C ASP A 124 -28.55 -1.46 -5.03
N ALA A 125 -28.03 -0.89 -6.12
CA ALA A 125 -28.34 -1.32 -7.48
C ALA A 125 -27.83 -2.75 -7.76
N ALA A 126 -26.64 -3.10 -7.30
CA ALA A 126 -26.09 -4.44 -7.44
C ALA A 126 -26.92 -5.48 -6.69
N HIS A 127 -27.32 -5.18 -5.45
CA HIS A 127 -28.14 -6.06 -4.63
C HIS A 127 -29.60 -6.21 -5.11
N ALA A 128 -30.08 -5.30 -5.94
CA ALA A 128 -31.42 -5.38 -6.54
C ALA A 128 -31.50 -6.39 -7.71
N LEU A 129 -30.37 -6.86 -8.22
CA LEU A 129 -30.35 -7.84 -9.31
C LEU A 129 -30.65 -9.26 -8.82
N PRO A 130 -31.45 -10.06 -9.58
CA PRO A 130 -31.66 -11.48 -9.27
C PRO A 130 -30.36 -12.26 -9.24
N ASN A 131 -29.49 -12.04 -10.23
CA ASN A 131 -28.16 -12.63 -10.32
C ASN A 131 -27.13 -11.54 -10.03
N ARG A 132 -27.00 -11.20 -8.75
CA ARG A 132 -26.11 -10.11 -8.33
C ARG A 132 -24.64 -10.54 -8.39
N PRO A 133 -23.74 -9.60 -8.66
CA PRO A 133 -22.30 -9.88 -8.55
C PRO A 133 -21.92 -10.20 -7.10
N VAL A 134 -20.84 -10.95 -6.93
CA VAL A 134 -20.17 -11.11 -5.64
C VAL A 134 -19.53 -9.78 -5.23
N VAL A 135 -19.78 -9.33 -4.02
CA VAL A 135 -19.29 -8.03 -3.51
C VAL A 135 -18.17 -8.22 -2.51
N VAL A 136 -17.00 -7.65 -2.79
CA VAL A 136 -15.76 -7.89 -2.06
C VAL A 136 -15.13 -6.57 -1.60
N CYS A 137 -14.74 -6.50 -0.33
CA CYS A 137 -13.88 -5.43 0.18
C CYS A 137 -12.42 -5.86 0.12
N SER A 138 -11.54 -4.98 -0.34
CA SER A 138 -10.08 -5.12 -0.31
C SER A 138 -9.51 -4.17 0.74
N VAL A 139 -8.84 -4.69 1.77
CA VAL A 139 -8.37 -3.87 2.90
C VAL A 139 -6.98 -4.32 3.36
N ARG A 140 -6.21 -3.39 3.96
CA ARG A 140 -4.95 -3.73 4.63
C ARG A 140 -5.20 -4.38 5.99
N ASP A 141 -4.16 -4.99 6.53
CA ASP A 141 -4.08 -5.61 7.84
C ASP A 141 -4.36 -4.63 9.02
N ILE A 142 -3.94 -3.38 8.88
CA ILE A 142 -4.10 -2.34 9.89
C ILE A 142 -5.06 -1.26 9.38
N LEU A 143 -6.11 -1.02 10.14
CA LEU A 143 -7.03 0.10 9.92
C LEU A 143 -6.64 1.28 10.80
N VAL A 144 -6.79 2.49 10.26
CA VAL A 144 -6.74 3.70 11.07
C VAL A 144 -8.03 3.78 11.90
N ALA A 145 -7.88 3.83 13.22
CA ALA A 145 -9.02 3.92 14.12
C ALA A 145 -9.91 5.13 13.78
N PRO A 146 -11.23 4.95 13.65
CA PRO A 146 -12.11 6.06 13.40
C PRO A 146 -12.20 6.96 14.64
N PRO A 147 -12.41 8.27 14.45
CA PRO A 147 -12.44 9.22 15.59
C PRO A 147 -13.66 9.06 16.50
N LYS A 148 -14.60 8.18 16.15
CA LYS A 148 -15.84 7.92 16.91
C LYS A 148 -16.17 6.43 16.86
N PRO A 149 -16.44 5.76 18.00
CA PRO A 149 -16.77 4.32 18.06
C PRO A 149 -18.00 3.95 17.20
N GLU A 150 -19.01 4.83 17.09
CA GLU A 150 -20.22 4.55 16.31
C GLU A 150 -19.91 4.29 14.82
N ARG A 151 -18.75 4.75 14.34
CA ARG A 151 -18.32 4.48 12.96
C ARG A 151 -17.86 3.04 12.73
N GLU A 152 -17.38 2.38 13.75
CA GLU A 152 -17.05 0.94 13.69
C GLU A 152 -18.31 0.11 13.52
N LEU A 153 -19.40 0.45 14.25
CA LEU A 153 -20.71 -0.18 14.06
C LEU A 153 -21.30 0.11 12.66
N GLU A 154 -21.12 1.33 12.15
CA GLU A 154 -21.53 1.69 10.78
C GLU A 154 -20.76 0.87 9.72
N MET A 155 -19.47 0.57 9.95
CA MET A 155 -18.68 -0.30 9.10
C MET A 155 -19.19 -1.75 9.17
N LEU A 156 -19.40 -2.28 10.36
CA LEU A 156 -19.94 -3.62 10.61
C LEU A 156 -21.30 -3.82 9.92
N GLU A 157 -22.23 -2.88 10.11
CA GLU A 157 -23.54 -2.91 9.47
C GLU A 157 -23.42 -3.00 7.94
N ARG A 158 -22.55 -2.19 7.35
CA ARG A 158 -22.35 -2.20 5.90
C ARG A 158 -21.68 -3.47 5.41
N VAL A 159 -20.69 -4.00 6.14
CA VAL A 159 -20.11 -5.30 5.79
C VAL A 159 -21.17 -6.36 5.78
N ASN A 160 -21.99 -6.44 6.82
CA ASN A 160 -23.04 -7.47 6.93
C ASN A 160 -24.13 -7.32 5.86
N ARG A 161 -24.49 -6.07 5.52
CA ARG A 161 -25.53 -5.78 4.55
C ARG A 161 -25.11 -6.00 3.10
N TYR A 162 -23.88 -5.65 2.74
CA TYR A 162 -23.50 -5.52 1.33
C TYR A 162 -22.38 -6.45 0.86
N PHE A 163 -21.51 -6.91 1.76
CA PHE A 163 -20.30 -7.61 1.36
C PHE A 163 -20.38 -9.10 1.62
N ASP A 164 -20.00 -9.87 0.63
CA ASP A 164 -19.88 -11.33 0.73
C ASP A 164 -18.52 -11.72 1.33
N HIS A 165 -17.46 -10.99 0.96
CA HIS A 165 -16.10 -11.26 1.43
C HIS A 165 -15.34 -9.98 1.75
N VAL A 166 -14.39 -10.10 2.69
CA VAL A 166 -13.40 -9.08 3.04
C VAL A 166 -12.01 -9.68 2.86
N LEU A 167 -11.31 -9.25 1.83
CA LEU A 167 -9.91 -9.61 1.58
C LEU A 167 -9.00 -8.76 2.48
N VAL A 168 -8.40 -9.37 3.48
CA VAL A 168 -7.41 -8.73 4.34
C VAL A 168 -6.03 -9.03 3.78
N HIS A 169 -5.37 -7.99 3.26
CA HIS A 169 -4.01 -8.08 2.71
C HIS A 169 -2.97 -8.04 3.82
N GLY A 170 -2.84 -9.15 4.51
CA GLY A 170 -1.97 -9.36 5.66
C GLY A 170 -1.86 -10.83 6.03
N ASP A 171 -1.08 -11.10 7.08
CA ASP A 171 -0.91 -12.42 7.68
C ASP A 171 -1.52 -12.40 9.10
N PRO A 172 -2.54 -13.24 9.38
CA PRO A 172 -3.18 -13.25 10.71
C PRO A 172 -2.23 -13.66 11.83
N ASN A 173 -1.17 -14.44 11.50
CA ASN A 173 -0.15 -14.80 12.47
C ASN A 173 0.78 -13.62 12.83
N LEU A 174 0.85 -12.60 11.98
CA LEU A 174 1.60 -11.39 12.23
C LEU A 174 0.70 -10.31 12.86
N ILE A 175 -0.34 -9.91 12.14
CA ILE A 175 -1.28 -8.86 12.57
C ILE A 175 -2.70 -9.34 12.32
N PRO A 176 -3.39 -9.92 13.31
CA PRO A 176 -4.79 -10.28 13.17
C PRO A 176 -5.64 -8.99 13.00
N PHE A 177 -6.63 -9.04 12.13
CA PHE A 177 -7.48 -7.89 11.79
C PHE A 177 -8.22 -7.32 13.01
N SER A 178 -8.49 -8.17 14.01
CA SER A 178 -9.07 -7.77 15.31
C SER A 178 -8.21 -6.80 16.11
N ARG A 179 -6.91 -6.66 15.81
CA ARG A 179 -6.05 -5.66 16.48
C ARG A 179 -6.48 -4.22 16.19
N THR A 180 -7.12 -3.97 15.04
CA THR A 180 -7.52 -2.62 14.63
C THR A 180 -8.99 -2.52 14.24
N PHE A 181 -9.73 -3.63 14.20
CA PHE A 181 -11.17 -3.68 14.05
C PHE A 181 -11.79 -4.59 15.12
N PRO A 182 -12.32 -4.03 16.23
CA PRO A 182 -12.82 -4.80 17.37
C PRO A 182 -13.95 -5.79 17.01
N HIS A 183 -14.72 -5.50 15.96
CA HIS A 183 -15.84 -6.34 15.49
C HIS A 183 -15.42 -7.40 14.46
N ALA A 184 -14.13 -7.73 14.35
CA ALA A 184 -13.64 -8.70 13.36
C ALA A 184 -14.27 -10.10 13.54
N ASP A 185 -14.52 -10.52 14.77
CA ASP A 185 -15.12 -11.83 15.07
C ASP A 185 -16.58 -11.92 14.58
N GLU A 186 -17.31 -10.79 14.52
CA GLU A 186 -18.69 -10.73 14.03
C GLU A 186 -18.81 -10.87 12.49
N ILE A 187 -17.68 -10.82 11.79
CA ILE A 187 -17.57 -11.02 10.34
C ILE A 187 -16.52 -12.07 9.97
N ALA A 188 -16.15 -12.94 10.90
CA ALA A 188 -15.08 -13.92 10.73
C ALA A 188 -15.32 -14.87 9.53
N ASP A 189 -16.58 -15.21 9.27
CA ASP A 189 -17.01 -16.01 8.12
C ASP A 189 -16.74 -15.37 6.77
N LYS A 190 -16.67 -14.03 6.71
CA LYS A 190 -16.39 -13.24 5.51
C LYS A 190 -14.89 -12.91 5.33
N LEU A 191 -14.09 -12.98 6.39
CA LEU A 191 -12.67 -12.63 6.34
C LEU A 191 -11.85 -13.65 5.54
N ARG A 192 -11.02 -13.17 4.62
CA ARG A 192 -10.09 -13.99 3.83
C ARG A 192 -8.72 -13.28 3.82
N TYR A 193 -7.75 -13.88 4.53
CA TYR A 193 -6.38 -13.37 4.54
C TYR A 193 -5.63 -13.84 3.30
N THR A 194 -5.10 -12.90 2.54
CA THR A 194 -4.41 -13.20 1.28
C THR A 194 -2.89 -13.29 1.41
N GLY A 195 -2.33 -12.82 2.51
CA GLY A 195 -0.92 -12.43 2.59
C GLY A 195 -0.73 -10.99 2.09
N TYR A 196 0.47 -10.46 2.27
CA TYR A 196 0.79 -9.09 1.86
C TYR A 196 0.87 -8.93 0.36
N VAL A 197 0.35 -7.81 -0.16
CA VAL A 197 0.42 -7.45 -1.57
C VAL A 197 1.68 -6.65 -1.82
N VAL A 198 2.61 -7.25 -2.55
CA VAL A 198 3.91 -6.66 -2.87
C VAL A 198 4.13 -6.69 -4.38
N ASP A 199 4.73 -5.64 -4.93
CA ASP A 199 5.09 -5.61 -6.34
C ASP A 199 6.20 -6.66 -6.63
N ALA A 200 5.97 -7.46 -7.67
CA ALA A 200 6.86 -8.56 -8.05
C ALA A 200 7.98 -8.15 -9.01
N SER A 201 8.06 -6.88 -9.40
CA SER A 201 8.89 -6.41 -10.52
C SER A 201 10.41 -6.41 -10.28
N GLY A 202 10.87 -6.63 -9.04
CA GLY A 202 12.31 -6.67 -8.73
C GLY A 202 13.02 -7.89 -9.31
N GLN A 203 14.27 -7.71 -9.72
CA GLN A 203 15.16 -8.77 -10.17
C GLN A 203 16.41 -8.82 -9.31
N ARG A 204 16.86 -10.04 -9.00
CA ARG A 204 18.13 -10.26 -8.31
C ARG A 204 19.27 -10.15 -9.32
N GLY A 205 20.21 -9.28 -9.05
CA GLY A 205 21.42 -9.07 -9.84
C GLY A 205 22.62 -9.83 -9.29
N GLY A 206 23.82 -9.39 -9.69
CA GLY A 206 25.11 -9.92 -9.27
C GLY A 206 26.16 -8.82 -8.98
N PRO A 207 27.41 -9.21 -8.72
CA PRO A 207 28.48 -8.25 -8.49
C PRO A 207 28.60 -7.19 -9.60
N GLY A 208 28.59 -5.91 -9.22
CA GLY A 208 28.63 -4.78 -10.13
C GLY A 208 27.26 -4.18 -10.49
N ASP A 209 26.16 -4.88 -10.21
CA ASP A 209 24.82 -4.30 -10.36
C ASP A 209 24.51 -3.31 -9.21
N PRO A 210 23.71 -2.26 -9.47
CA PRO A 210 23.30 -1.34 -8.43
C PRO A 210 22.63 -2.07 -7.25
N GLY A 211 22.98 -1.64 -6.04
CA GLY A 211 22.48 -2.27 -4.81
C GLY A 211 23.26 -3.50 -4.35
N TRP A 212 24.08 -4.12 -5.21
CA TRP A 212 24.79 -5.35 -4.84
C TRP A 212 25.73 -5.14 -3.66
N ASP A 213 25.43 -5.81 -2.56
CA ASP A 213 26.20 -5.73 -1.30
C ASP A 213 26.30 -4.31 -0.72
N GLU A 214 25.40 -3.40 -1.12
CA GLU A 214 25.33 -2.01 -0.66
C GLU A 214 24.41 -1.87 0.57
N VAL A 215 24.49 -0.73 1.25
CA VAL A 215 23.46 -0.28 2.16
C VAL A 215 22.54 0.67 1.40
N VAL A 216 21.25 0.33 1.29
CA VAL A 216 20.25 1.16 0.60
C VAL A 216 19.48 1.98 1.62
N VAL A 217 19.58 3.29 1.53
CA VAL A 217 18.91 4.24 2.43
C VAL A 217 17.79 4.96 1.66
N SER A 218 16.57 5.00 2.21
CA SER A 218 15.42 5.62 1.52
C SER A 218 14.42 6.21 2.50
N ALA A 219 13.90 7.39 2.21
CA ALA A 219 12.81 8.02 2.97
C ALA A 219 11.47 7.99 2.21
N GLY A 220 11.35 7.14 1.19
CA GLY A 220 10.18 7.10 0.31
C GLY A 220 10.15 8.23 -0.72
N GLY A 221 9.09 8.27 -1.54
CA GLY A 221 8.92 9.26 -2.62
C GLY A 221 8.43 10.65 -2.15
N GLY A 222 8.25 10.87 -0.85
CA GLY A 222 7.73 12.12 -0.27
C GLY A 222 8.82 13.13 0.11
N ALA A 223 8.39 14.30 0.59
CA ALA A 223 9.28 15.37 1.08
C ALA A 223 9.77 15.15 2.53
N VAL A 224 9.24 14.12 3.20
CA VAL A 224 9.57 13.80 4.61
C VAL A 224 10.75 12.83 4.66
N GLY A 225 11.63 13.00 5.64
CA GLY A 225 12.70 12.03 5.91
C GLY A 225 14.11 12.52 5.67
N SER A 226 14.33 13.78 5.34
CA SER A 226 15.69 14.36 5.19
C SER A 226 16.56 14.15 6.42
N GLN A 227 15.97 14.20 7.63
CA GLN A 227 16.69 13.92 8.87
C GLN A 227 17.21 12.47 8.90
N LEU A 228 16.39 11.50 8.52
CA LEU A 228 16.79 10.08 8.42
C LEU A 228 17.94 9.91 7.44
N LEU A 229 17.83 10.50 6.24
CA LEU A 229 18.87 10.37 5.22
C LEU A 229 20.22 10.94 5.71
N ARG A 230 20.22 12.12 6.33
CA ARG A 230 21.42 12.74 6.88
C ARG A 230 22.02 11.94 8.05
N ALA A 231 21.19 11.49 8.99
CA ALA A 231 21.65 10.68 10.11
C ALA A 231 22.26 9.34 9.63
N ALA A 232 21.65 8.69 8.64
CA ALA A 232 22.17 7.46 8.05
C ALA A 232 23.55 7.68 7.37
N MET A 233 23.73 8.77 6.58
CA MET A 233 25.02 9.09 5.98
C MET A 233 26.12 9.26 7.03
N GLN A 234 25.81 9.92 8.13
CA GLN A 234 26.75 10.15 9.23
C GLN A 234 27.05 8.86 10.02
N ALA A 235 26.04 7.99 10.23
CA ALA A 235 26.17 6.73 10.93
C ALA A 235 27.15 5.76 10.27
N ARG A 236 27.39 5.86 8.95
CA ARG A 236 28.19 4.92 8.17
C ARG A 236 29.55 4.62 8.79
N ALA A 237 30.28 5.65 9.23
CA ALA A 237 31.65 5.50 9.77
C ALA A 237 31.71 4.62 11.04
N ASP A 238 30.62 4.58 11.79
CA ASP A 238 30.52 3.90 13.09
C ASP A 238 29.89 2.49 12.98
N THR A 239 29.75 1.95 11.74
CA THR A 239 29.19 0.63 11.51
C THR A 239 30.19 -0.35 10.91
N ARG A 240 29.96 -1.66 11.09
CA ARG A 240 30.70 -2.74 10.40
C ARG A 240 30.55 -2.69 8.87
N LEU A 241 29.61 -1.90 8.35
CA LEU A 241 29.35 -1.72 6.91
C LEU A 241 30.02 -0.46 6.33
N LYS A 242 30.95 0.16 7.05
CA LYS A 242 31.64 1.40 6.65
C LYS A 242 32.43 1.30 5.33
N ASP A 243 32.90 0.11 4.99
CA ASP A 243 33.67 -0.13 3.78
C ASP A 243 32.79 -0.45 2.55
N ARG A 244 31.48 -0.58 2.75
CA ARG A 244 30.51 -0.78 1.68
C ARG A 244 30.02 0.56 1.11
N THR A 245 29.53 0.53 -0.12
CA THR A 245 28.81 1.66 -0.69
C THR A 245 27.47 1.82 0.01
N TRP A 246 27.17 3.06 0.42
CA TRP A 246 25.85 3.44 0.92
C TRP A 246 25.14 4.27 -0.15
N ARG A 247 24.01 3.75 -0.65
CA ARG A 247 23.18 4.39 -1.67
C ARG A 247 21.99 5.08 -1.03
N VAL A 248 21.97 6.40 -1.08
CA VAL A 248 20.96 7.24 -0.45
C VAL A 248 19.99 7.75 -1.52
N LEU A 249 18.74 7.30 -1.43
CA LEU A 249 17.67 7.61 -2.38
C LEU A 249 16.82 8.76 -1.85
N VAL A 250 16.96 9.94 -2.45
CA VAL A 250 16.26 11.16 -2.07
C VAL A 250 14.94 11.26 -2.83
N GLY A 251 13.83 11.46 -2.11
CA GLY A 251 12.50 11.57 -2.69
C GLY A 251 12.40 12.67 -3.77
N VAL A 252 11.59 12.40 -4.81
CA VAL A 252 11.44 13.33 -5.96
C VAL A 252 10.82 14.67 -5.60
N LYS A 253 10.13 14.75 -4.45
CA LYS A 253 9.51 15.99 -3.95
C LYS A 253 10.43 16.84 -3.07
N VAL A 254 11.62 16.33 -2.75
CA VAL A 254 12.64 17.14 -2.04
C VAL A 254 13.19 18.19 -2.98
N GLU A 255 13.23 19.42 -2.51
CA GLU A 255 13.69 20.57 -3.30
C GLU A 255 15.12 20.35 -3.87
N ALA A 256 15.38 20.92 -5.05
CA ALA A 256 16.64 20.72 -5.74
C ALA A 256 17.84 21.20 -4.92
N GLU A 257 17.70 22.33 -4.23
CA GLU A 257 18.76 22.89 -3.38
C GLU A 257 19.12 21.95 -2.22
N GLU A 258 18.13 21.37 -1.57
CA GLU A 258 18.35 20.41 -0.48
C GLU A 258 19.00 19.12 -0.98
N PHE A 259 18.57 18.63 -2.15
CA PHE A 259 19.19 17.47 -2.80
C PHE A 259 20.67 17.71 -3.10
N GLU A 260 21.01 18.84 -3.73
CA GLU A 260 22.40 19.19 -4.05
C GLU A 260 23.24 19.44 -2.78
N ALA A 261 22.64 19.95 -1.71
CA ALA A 261 23.30 20.05 -0.42
C ALA A 261 23.67 18.67 0.14
N MET A 262 22.72 17.71 0.16
CA MET A 262 22.99 16.33 0.61
C MET A 262 24.09 15.68 -0.23
N ARG A 263 24.06 15.89 -1.55
CA ARG A 263 25.03 15.33 -2.48
C ARG A 263 26.44 15.89 -2.28
N ARG A 264 26.56 17.18 -2.03
CA ARG A 264 27.82 17.85 -1.75
C ARG A 264 28.43 17.45 -0.41
N ASP A 265 27.56 17.26 0.60
CA ASP A 265 27.96 16.96 1.98
C ASP A 265 28.12 15.44 2.22
N ALA A 266 27.91 14.60 1.18
CA ALA A 266 28.04 13.17 1.27
C ALA A 266 29.48 12.74 1.53
N PRO A 267 29.74 11.91 2.54
CA PRO A 267 31.08 11.37 2.79
C PRO A 267 31.51 10.37 1.70
N ASP A 268 32.81 10.11 1.63
CA ASP A 268 33.36 9.10 0.72
C ASP A 268 32.66 7.75 0.89
N GLY A 269 32.34 7.08 -0.23
CA GLY A 269 31.60 5.81 -0.24
C GLY A 269 30.09 5.94 -0.09
N VAL A 270 29.55 7.16 -0.08
CA VAL A 270 28.11 7.43 -0.13
C VAL A 270 27.72 7.97 -1.51
N ILE A 271 26.74 7.35 -2.16
CA ILE A 271 26.13 7.79 -3.41
C ILE A 271 24.76 8.38 -3.11
N VAL A 272 24.58 9.68 -3.37
CA VAL A 272 23.29 10.36 -3.22
C VAL A 272 22.66 10.54 -4.59
N GLU A 273 21.46 9.95 -4.78
CA GLU A 273 20.72 10.03 -6.04
C GLU A 273 19.20 10.18 -5.80
N ARG A 274 18.46 10.53 -6.83
CA ARG A 274 17.00 10.60 -6.75
C ARG A 274 16.40 9.20 -6.66
N ALA A 275 15.21 9.11 -6.03
CA ALA A 275 14.44 7.87 -5.94
C ALA A 275 14.29 7.20 -7.32
N ARG A 276 14.50 5.89 -7.37
CA ARG A 276 14.62 5.08 -8.59
C ARG A 276 13.40 4.20 -8.80
N GLY A 277 13.11 3.87 -10.06
CA GLY A 277 12.03 2.95 -10.42
C GLY A 277 12.34 1.47 -10.14
N ASP A 278 13.63 1.10 -10.03
CA ASP A 278 14.12 -0.25 -9.75
C ASP A 278 14.40 -0.52 -8.27
N PHE A 279 13.75 0.22 -7.38
CA PHE A 279 13.96 0.15 -5.92
C PHE A 279 13.86 -1.27 -5.37
N THR A 280 12.90 -2.06 -5.83
CA THR A 280 12.74 -3.46 -5.40
C THR A 280 13.97 -4.31 -5.77
N SER A 281 14.59 -4.06 -6.95
CA SER A 281 15.84 -4.75 -7.33
C SER A 281 16.99 -4.35 -6.41
N LEU A 282 17.08 -3.07 -6.03
CA LEU A 282 18.09 -2.62 -5.06
C LEU A 282 17.93 -3.36 -3.72
N LEU A 283 16.69 -3.51 -3.22
CA LEU A 283 16.41 -4.26 -1.98
C LEU A 283 16.78 -5.74 -2.09
N MET A 284 16.55 -6.37 -3.25
CA MET A 284 16.91 -7.78 -3.47
C MET A 284 18.41 -8.02 -3.50
N ASN A 285 19.20 -7.00 -3.76
CA ASN A 285 20.65 -7.05 -3.91
C ASN A 285 21.40 -6.53 -2.68
N CYS A 286 20.75 -5.72 -1.81
CA CYS A 286 21.43 -5.02 -0.75
C CYS A 286 21.83 -5.92 0.42
N ALA A 287 22.87 -5.49 1.13
CA ALA A 287 23.27 -6.09 2.40
C ALA A 287 22.32 -5.69 3.53
N LEU A 288 21.84 -4.43 3.48
CA LEU A 288 20.93 -3.85 4.47
C LEU A 288 20.12 -2.73 3.83
N SER A 289 18.85 -2.61 4.23
CA SER A 289 18.00 -1.46 3.94
C SER A 289 17.79 -0.60 5.19
N ILE A 290 17.91 0.71 5.07
CA ILE A 290 17.51 1.69 6.09
C ILE A 290 16.41 2.55 5.49
N SER A 291 15.20 2.55 6.07
CA SER A 291 14.10 3.27 5.43
C SER A 291 13.05 3.79 6.40
N GLN A 292 12.24 4.74 5.91
CA GLN A 292 10.98 5.06 6.57
C GLN A 292 10.03 3.85 6.51
N ALA A 293 9.28 3.58 7.59
CA ALA A 293 8.43 2.40 7.72
C ALA A 293 7.10 2.49 6.92
N GLY A 294 7.12 3.08 5.74
CA GLY A 294 5.95 3.09 4.85
C GLY A 294 5.57 1.67 4.43
N TYR A 295 4.24 1.39 4.34
CA TYR A 295 3.72 0.05 4.03
C TYR A 295 4.45 -0.64 2.86
N ASN A 296 4.49 0.02 1.70
CA ASN A 296 5.09 -0.59 0.51
C ASN A 296 6.57 -0.91 0.73
N THR A 297 7.34 0.04 1.27
CA THR A 297 8.78 -0.12 1.50
C THR A 297 9.09 -1.28 2.45
N VAL A 298 8.33 -1.39 3.57
CA VAL A 298 8.49 -2.50 4.51
C VAL A 298 8.16 -3.83 3.84
N MET A 299 7.05 -3.91 3.10
CA MET A 299 6.64 -5.13 2.42
C MET A 299 7.61 -5.54 1.30
N GLU A 300 8.15 -4.57 0.55
CA GLU A 300 9.18 -4.81 -0.47
C GLU A 300 10.48 -5.33 0.17
N ALA A 301 10.93 -4.75 1.29
CA ALA A 301 12.10 -5.22 2.03
C ALA A 301 11.92 -6.66 2.56
N MET A 302 10.73 -6.96 3.09
CA MET A 302 10.40 -8.31 3.57
C MET A 302 10.38 -9.34 2.44
N ARG A 303 9.75 -9.01 1.32
CA ARG A 303 9.75 -9.86 0.13
C ARG A 303 11.15 -10.08 -0.43
N ALA A 304 11.96 -9.02 -0.49
CA ALA A 304 13.36 -9.10 -0.90
C ALA A 304 14.19 -9.99 0.02
N GLY A 305 13.73 -10.20 1.25
CA GLY A 305 14.43 -10.95 2.28
C GLY A 305 15.66 -10.25 2.81
N CYS A 306 15.79 -8.95 2.61
CA CYS A 306 16.93 -8.18 3.09
C CYS A 306 16.81 -7.89 4.59
N ARG A 307 17.94 -7.64 5.25
CA ARG A 307 17.96 -7.06 6.59
C ARG A 307 17.46 -5.61 6.52
N ALA A 308 16.72 -5.18 7.54
CA ALA A 308 16.11 -3.85 7.51
C ALA A 308 16.20 -3.14 8.86
N VAL A 309 16.49 -1.84 8.79
CA VAL A 309 16.27 -0.87 9.86
C VAL A 309 15.19 0.07 9.38
N VAL A 310 14.11 0.24 10.15
CA VAL A 310 13.00 1.12 9.75
C VAL A 310 12.75 2.21 10.78
N VAL A 311 12.38 3.37 10.29
CA VAL A 311 11.99 4.52 11.11
C VAL A 311 10.52 4.82 10.83
N PRO A 312 9.59 4.47 11.75
CA PRO A 312 8.19 4.78 11.57
C PRO A 312 7.94 6.28 11.68
N TYR A 313 7.18 6.82 10.74
CA TYR A 313 6.68 8.19 10.84
C TYR A 313 5.59 8.26 11.90
N ALA A 314 5.75 9.14 12.88
CA ALA A 314 4.86 9.30 14.03
C ALA A 314 4.06 10.62 13.99
N GLY A 315 4.07 11.35 12.87
CA GLY A 315 3.39 12.63 12.75
C GLY A 315 1.87 12.53 12.61
N GLY A 316 1.14 13.39 13.27
CA GLY A 316 -0.32 13.50 13.14
C GLY A 316 -1.09 12.33 13.77
N LEU A 317 -1.96 11.70 13.00
CA LEU A 317 -2.77 10.53 13.42
C LEU A 317 -2.20 9.21 12.91
N GLU A 318 -0.96 9.19 12.41
CA GLU A 318 -0.35 8.00 11.83
C GLU A 318 0.11 7.05 12.93
N THR A 319 -0.55 5.91 13.05
CA THR A 319 -0.21 4.84 14.00
C THR A 319 0.10 3.52 13.32
N GLU A 320 -0.24 3.41 12.02
CA GLU A 320 -0.07 2.17 11.24
C GLU A 320 1.41 1.79 11.11
N GLN A 321 2.27 2.77 10.81
CA GLN A 321 3.69 2.54 10.61
C GLN A 321 4.37 2.07 11.90
N THR A 322 4.07 2.75 13.01
CA THR A 322 4.61 2.42 14.33
C THR A 322 4.19 1.01 14.75
N LEU A 323 2.89 0.70 14.73
CA LEU A 323 2.38 -0.60 15.13
C LEU A 323 2.98 -1.73 14.29
N ARG A 324 3.07 -1.55 12.96
CA ARG A 324 3.66 -2.56 12.07
C ARG A 324 5.15 -2.76 12.36
N ALA A 325 5.91 -1.68 12.52
CA ALA A 325 7.34 -1.74 12.78
C ALA A 325 7.63 -2.44 14.12
N GLU A 326 6.87 -2.11 15.17
CA GLU A 326 7.00 -2.74 16.49
C GLU A 326 6.71 -4.24 16.43
N LEU A 327 5.60 -4.67 15.84
CA LEU A 327 5.24 -6.08 15.71
C LEU A 327 6.24 -6.90 14.90
N LEU A 328 6.84 -6.31 13.87
CA LEU A 328 7.90 -6.94 13.09
C LEU A 328 9.21 -7.00 13.86
N ALA A 329 9.53 -5.96 14.63
CA ALA A 329 10.74 -5.93 15.46
C ALA A 329 10.65 -6.93 16.62
N GLU A 330 9.52 -7.07 17.31
CA GLU A 330 9.27 -8.09 18.35
C GLU A 330 9.51 -9.51 17.84
N ARG A 331 9.31 -9.76 16.55
CA ARG A 331 9.57 -11.05 15.90
C ARG A 331 10.98 -11.18 15.32
N GLY A 332 11.83 -10.19 15.52
CA GLY A 332 13.19 -10.18 15.02
C GLY A 332 13.31 -10.06 13.50
N VAL A 333 12.24 -9.66 12.81
CA VAL A 333 12.20 -9.55 11.34
C VAL A 333 12.98 -8.34 10.83
N LEU A 334 12.94 -7.25 11.60
CA LEU A 334 13.65 -5.99 11.32
C LEU A 334 14.05 -5.30 12.63
N GLN A 335 14.79 -4.19 12.50
CA GLN A 335 15.06 -3.29 13.63
C GLN A 335 14.30 -1.99 13.43
N THR A 336 13.91 -1.36 14.54
CA THR A 336 13.24 -0.06 14.51
C THR A 336 14.00 0.98 15.30
N VAL A 337 13.95 2.23 14.83
CA VAL A 337 14.41 3.43 15.53
C VAL A 337 13.23 4.39 15.57
N PRO A 338 12.74 4.83 16.73
CA PRO A 338 11.67 5.83 16.81
C PRO A 338 12.07 7.14 16.10
N GLU A 339 11.08 7.83 15.51
CA GLU A 339 11.35 9.10 14.81
C GLU A 339 11.98 10.16 15.73
N SER A 340 11.59 10.20 17.02
CA SER A 340 12.18 11.09 18.03
C SER A 340 13.67 10.84 18.29
N ASP A 341 14.15 9.63 17.98
CA ASP A 341 15.46 9.13 18.37
C ASP A 341 16.39 8.99 17.15
N ILE A 342 16.08 9.65 16.04
CA ILE A 342 16.92 9.68 14.84
C ILE A 342 18.21 10.45 15.14
N THR A 343 19.28 9.71 15.45
CA THR A 343 20.65 10.21 15.55
C THR A 343 21.59 9.25 14.81
N PRO A 344 22.79 9.69 14.40
CA PRO A 344 23.78 8.80 13.78
C PRO A 344 24.10 7.58 14.66
N GLU A 345 24.24 7.79 15.96
CA GLU A 345 24.58 6.74 16.95
C GLU A 345 23.47 5.68 17.05
N ASN A 346 22.20 6.11 17.10
CA ASN A 346 21.08 5.20 17.20
C ASN A 346 20.86 4.41 15.89
N ILE A 347 21.08 5.05 14.74
CA ILE A 347 21.07 4.38 13.44
C ILE A 347 22.20 3.35 13.36
N ALA A 348 23.45 3.73 13.74
CA ALA A 348 24.58 2.81 13.77
C ALA A 348 24.31 1.59 14.67
N ALA A 349 23.82 1.82 15.89
CA ALA A 349 23.45 0.73 16.80
C ALA A 349 22.35 -0.19 16.23
N ALA A 350 21.36 0.36 15.51
CA ALA A 350 20.31 -0.43 14.86
C ALA A 350 20.86 -1.24 13.67
N VAL A 351 21.83 -0.69 12.91
CA VAL A 351 22.54 -1.42 11.85
C VAL A 351 23.28 -2.62 12.42
N GLU A 352 24.02 -2.44 13.52
CA GLU A 352 24.74 -3.55 14.18
C GLU A 352 23.78 -4.66 14.62
N ARG A 353 22.66 -4.32 15.29
CA ARG A 353 21.64 -5.29 15.67
C ARG A 353 21.00 -6.00 14.46
N ALA A 354 20.74 -5.27 13.37
CA ALA A 354 20.19 -5.87 12.16
C ALA A 354 21.15 -6.85 11.50
N MET A 355 22.45 -6.57 11.56
CA MET A 355 23.49 -7.45 11.01
C MET A 355 23.71 -8.72 11.87
N ASP A 356 23.49 -8.63 13.18
CA ASP A 356 23.53 -9.80 14.08
C ASP A 356 22.27 -10.67 13.97
N GLY A 357 21.16 -10.09 13.54
CA GLY A 357 19.87 -10.79 13.35
C GLY A 357 19.79 -11.63 12.09
N ALA A 358 18.75 -12.46 12.01
CA ALA A 358 18.41 -13.18 10.78
C ALA A 358 17.86 -12.24 9.71
N PRO A 359 18.01 -12.56 8.41
CA PRO A 359 17.34 -11.80 7.34
C PRO A 359 15.83 -11.99 7.39
N ALA A 360 15.06 -11.02 6.87
CA ALA A 360 13.59 -11.03 6.89
C ALA A 360 12.98 -12.27 6.21
N SER A 361 13.66 -12.86 5.24
CA SER A 361 13.22 -14.10 4.56
C SER A 361 13.03 -15.30 5.51
N ALA A 362 13.70 -15.30 6.69
CA ALA A 362 13.56 -16.37 7.67
C ALA A 362 12.22 -16.34 8.44
N ALA A 363 11.47 -15.25 8.36
CA ALA A 363 10.26 -15.06 9.16
C ALA A 363 8.99 -15.76 8.59
N GLY A 364 9.06 -16.34 7.39
CA GLY A 364 7.94 -17.08 6.78
C GLY A 364 6.70 -16.23 6.47
N ILE A 365 6.86 -14.93 6.34
CA ILE A 365 5.74 -14.00 6.12
C ILE A 365 5.21 -14.15 4.69
N ARG A 366 3.92 -14.29 4.56
CA ARG A 366 3.25 -14.46 3.27
C ARG A 366 3.21 -13.14 2.50
N CYS A 367 3.91 -13.10 1.35
CA CYS A 367 3.97 -11.95 0.43
C CYS A 367 3.38 -12.27 -0.97
N ASP A 368 2.50 -13.26 -1.04
CA ASP A 368 1.84 -13.75 -2.26
C ASP A 368 0.42 -13.19 -2.44
N GLY A 369 0.07 -12.14 -1.72
CA GLY A 369 -1.29 -11.62 -1.60
C GLY A 369 -1.95 -11.25 -2.92
N ALA A 370 -1.19 -10.84 -3.94
CA ALA A 370 -1.76 -10.55 -5.25
C ALA A 370 -2.21 -11.81 -5.98
N ALA A 371 -1.41 -12.87 -5.97
CA ALA A 371 -1.75 -14.15 -6.58
C ALA A 371 -2.92 -14.83 -5.87
N GLU A 372 -2.92 -14.84 -4.53
CA GLU A 372 -4.01 -15.39 -3.74
C GLU A 372 -5.33 -14.63 -3.94
N THR A 373 -5.27 -13.28 -4.01
CA THR A 373 -6.45 -12.47 -4.37
C THR A 373 -7.01 -12.86 -5.72
N ALA A 374 -6.16 -12.98 -6.74
CA ALA A 374 -6.58 -13.36 -8.08
C ALA A 374 -7.24 -14.76 -8.09
N ARG A 375 -6.67 -15.71 -7.36
CA ARG A 375 -7.22 -17.08 -7.21
C ARG A 375 -8.61 -17.08 -6.55
N LEU A 376 -8.77 -16.33 -5.44
CA LEU A 376 -10.05 -16.25 -4.73
C LEU A 376 -11.12 -15.56 -5.58
N VAL A 377 -10.79 -14.42 -6.20
CA VAL A 377 -11.73 -13.68 -7.05
C VAL A 377 -12.15 -14.51 -8.26
N ALA A 378 -11.23 -15.26 -8.88
CA ALA A 378 -11.54 -16.13 -10.00
C ALA A 378 -12.49 -17.28 -9.59
N ALA A 379 -12.28 -17.87 -8.40
CA ALA A 379 -13.17 -18.90 -7.87
C ALA A 379 -14.58 -18.35 -7.63
N TRP A 380 -14.72 -17.20 -6.96
CA TRP A 380 -16.03 -16.59 -6.71
C TRP A 380 -16.75 -16.15 -7.99
N ALA A 381 -16.01 -15.67 -8.99
CA ALA A 381 -16.60 -15.33 -10.29
C ALA A 381 -17.16 -16.57 -11.01
N ALA A 382 -16.52 -17.72 -10.85
CA ALA A 382 -16.99 -18.98 -11.41
C ALA A 382 -18.20 -19.55 -10.67
N ASP A 383 -18.20 -19.47 -9.33
CA ASP A 383 -19.29 -19.99 -8.48
C ASP A 383 -20.57 -19.13 -8.64
N GLY A 384 -20.46 -17.81 -8.75
CA GLY A 384 -21.57 -16.90 -8.96
C GLY A 384 -22.22 -17.01 -10.33
N ALA A 385 -21.53 -17.54 -11.33
CA ALA A 385 -22.06 -17.79 -12.68
C ALA A 385 -22.86 -19.10 -12.78
N GLY A 386 -22.83 -19.93 -11.74
CA GLY A 386 -23.49 -21.25 -11.68
C GLY A 386 -24.73 -21.30 -10.78
N ALA A 387 -25.11 -20.20 -10.12
CA ALA A 387 -26.33 -20.07 -9.31
C ALA A 387 -27.38 -19.24 -10.03
#